data_d25a524972a84bf3f0a574973b020124
#
_entry.id   d25a524972a84bf3f0a574973b020124
#
_cell.length_a   1.000
_cell.length_b   1.000
_cell.length_c   1.000
_cell.angle_alpha   90.00
_cell.angle_beta   90.00
_cell.angle_gamma   90.00
#
_symmetry.space_group_name_H-M   'P 1'
#
loop_
_entity.id
_entity.type
_entity.pdbx_description
1 polymer ?
#
loop_
_entity_poly.entity_id
_entity_poly.type
_entity_poly.pdbx_seq_one_letter_code
_entity_poly.pdbx_strand_id
1 'polypeptide(L)'
;AKAVKVLLDALGVWCVIAICGNNPEKGIKYRHTWNIVRIGGAYYHLDTTFDNTLGKSDKVEDIRYDYFNLDDGHIFKDHEPLIAAAPHCTDHDHFYYKEKKLSFTKTEDVYKRSLQAAKKGKTLTFHWRGGYLTREVLNELLGLIRKAGEEKNKTAVVNINWPQAVLRLYYTEAQMQECITMEDANEGEKE
;
A
#
# COMPACT_ATOMS: atom_id res chain seq x y z
N ALA A 1 -1.15 19.31 0.20
CA ALA A 1 -1.30 19.89 -1.15
C ALA A 1 -0.62 21.27 -1.28
N LYS A 2 -0.90 22.27 -0.40
CA LYS A 2 -0.34 23.65 -0.54
C LYS A 2 1.19 23.67 -0.50
N ALA A 3 1.82 23.01 0.47
CA ALA A 3 3.28 22.96 0.58
C ALA A 3 3.92 22.30 -0.67
N VAL A 4 3.34 21.22 -1.15
CA VAL A 4 3.79 20.55 -2.39
C VAL A 4 3.73 21.50 -3.57
N LYS A 5 2.61 22.24 -3.74
CA LYS A 5 2.50 23.23 -4.81
C LYS A 5 3.60 24.29 -4.75
N VAL A 6 3.84 24.87 -3.58
CA VAL A 6 4.87 25.91 -3.42
C VAL A 6 6.28 25.37 -3.77
N LEU A 7 6.60 24.16 -3.31
CA LEU A 7 7.89 23.53 -3.60
C LEU A 7 8.06 23.20 -5.08
N LEU A 8 7.03 22.66 -5.71
CA LEU A 8 7.08 22.31 -7.14
C LEU A 8 7.12 23.56 -8.03
N ASP A 9 6.39 24.62 -7.70
CA ASP A 9 6.46 25.90 -8.40
C ASP A 9 7.89 26.49 -8.32
N ALA A 10 8.52 26.42 -7.14
CA ALA A 10 9.90 26.88 -6.96
C ALA A 10 10.92 26.06 -7.80
N LEU A 11 10.59 24.79 -8.10
CA LEU A 11 11.39 23.91 -8.96
C LEU A 11 11.02 24.04 -10.46
N GLY A 12 10.08 24.92 -10.81
CA GLY A 12 9.60 25.06 -12.19
C GLY A 12 8.73 23.89 -12.67
N VAL A 13 8.22 23.07 -11.77
CA VAL A 13 7.32 21.94 -12.09
C VAL A 13 5.87 22.44 -12.02
N TRP A 14 5.16 22.33 -13.13
CA TRP A 14 3.75 22.71 -13.18
C TRP A 14 2.92 21.86 -12.21
N CYS A 15 2.16 22.53 -11.36
CA CYS A 15 1.37 21.89 -10.32
C CYS A 15 0.09 22.70 -10.05
N VAL A 16 -1.03 22.00 -9.85
CA VAL A 16 -2.29 22.58 -9.34
C VAL A 16 -2.79 21.81 -8.14
N ILE A 17 -3.73 22.41 -7.40
CA ILE A 17 -4.41 21.75 -6.29
C ILE A 17 -5.77 21.28 -6.78
N ALA A 18 -6.04 19.98 -6.67
CA ALA A 18 -7.33 19.37 -6.82
C ALA A 18 -8.08 19.37 -5.47
N ILE A 19 -9.41 19.49 -5.53
CA ILE A 19 -10.27 19.55 -4.35
C ILE A 19 -11.31 18.45 -4.44
N CYS A 20 -11.40 17.64 -3.38
CA CYS A 20 -12.42 16.63 -3.20
C CYS A 20 -13.59 17.18 -2.37
N GLY A 21 -14.82 16.89 -2.81
CA GLY A 21 -16.00 16.99 -1.98
C GLY A 21 -16.15 15.79 -1.04
N ASN A 22 -17.06 15.86 -0.09
CA ASN A 22 -17.53 14.68 0.59
C ASN A 22 -18.60 13.98 -0.26
N ASN A 23 -18.49 12.66 -0.37
CA ASN A 23 -19.50 11.80 -1.00
C ASN A 23 -19.70 10.55 -0.13
N PRO A 24 -20.67 10.59 0.82
CA PRO A 24 -20.90 9.48 1.74
C PRO A 24 -21.28 8.16 1.06
N GLU A 25 -21.94 8.23 -0.10
CA GLU A 25 -22.32 7.04 -0.88
C GLU A 25 -21.10 6.27 -1.39
N LYS A 26 -20.02 6.99 -1.71
CA LYS A 26 -18.72 6.43 -2.10
C LYS A 26 -17.76 6.27 -0.92
N GLY A 27 -18.22 6.47 0.31
CA GLY A 27 -17.39 6.38 1.50
C GLY A 27 -16.47 7.57 1.72
N ILE A 28 -16.56 8.61 0.91
CA ILE A 28 -15.76 9.84 1.02
C ILE A 28 -16.40 10.74 2.07
N LYS A 29 -15.89 10.74 3.29
CA LYS A 29 -16.48 11.40 4.45
C LYS A 29 -16.07 12.87 4.62
N TYR A 30 -14.93 13.27 4.03
CA TYR A 30 -14.30 14.55 4.30
C TYR A 30 -13.89 15.27 3.02
N ARG A 31 -13.86 16.58 3.08
CA ARG A 31 -13.20 17.41 2.07
C ARG A 31 -11.70 17.16 2.14
N HIS A 32 -11.10 16.93 0.98
CA HIS A 32 -9.69 16.67 0.85
C HIS A 32 -9.07 17.46 -0.30
N THR A 33 -7.76 17.65 -0.28
CA THR A 33 -7.02 18.31 -1.35
C THR A 33 -5.74 17.56 -1.64
N TRP A 34 -5.47 17.36 -2.92
CA TRP A 34 -4.22 16.77 -3.42
C TRP A 34 -3.67 17.59 -4.58
N ASN A 35 -2.65 17.12 -5.26
CA ASN A 35 -2.02 17.83 -6.35
C ASN A 35 -2.19 17.09 -7.68
N ILE A 36 -2.26 17.85 -8.77
CA ILE A 36 -2.01 17.34 -10.12
C ILE A 36 -0.71 17.98 -10.60
N VAL A 37 0.22 17.18 -11.09
CA VAL A 37 1.54 17.59 -11.54
C VAL A 37 1.74 17.24 -13.01
N ARG A 38 2.60 17.99 -13.72
CA ARG A 38 2.97 17.69 -15.10
C ARG A 38 4.40 17.19 -15.16
N ILE A 39 4.60 15.99 -15.71
CA ILE A 39 5.91 15.34 -15.85
C ILE A 39 6.01 14.80 -17.29
N GLY A 40 7.06 15.15 -18.03
CA GLY A 40 7.29 14.64 -19.37
C GLY A 40 6.18 14.91 -20.39
N GLY A 41 5.34 15.95 -20.13
CA GLY A 41 4.20 16.29 -21.00
C GLY A 41 2.86 15.65 -20.59
N ALA A 42 2.86 14.66 -19.72
CA ALA A 42 1.67 14.02 -19.15
C ALA A 42 1.34 14.57 -17.75
N TYR A 43 0.11 14.31 -17.29
CA TYR A 43 -0.39 14.77 -16.00
C TYR A 43 -0.66 13.59 -15.07
N TYR A 44 -0.38 13.79 -13.77
CA TYR A 44 -0.48 12.76 -12.74
C TYR A 44 -1.05 13.32 -11.46
N HIS A 45 -1.82 12.52 -10.75
CA HIS A 45 -2.23 12.81 -9.38
C HIS A 45 -1.14 12.47 -8.38
N LEU A 46 -1.00 13.32 -7.37
CA LEU A 46 -0.04 13.18 -6.29
C LEU A 46 -0.70 13.53 -4.97
N ASP A 47 -0.90 12.55 -4.09
CA ASP A 47 -1.42 12.77 -2.75
C ASP A 47 -0.45 12.37 -1.65
N THR A 48 0.38 13.30 -1.27
CA THR A 48 1.37 13.10 -0.19
C THR A 48 0.74 12.98 1.19
N THR A 49 -0.51 13.42 1.37
CA THR A 49 -1.22 13.30 2.65
C THR A 49 -1.65 11.87 2.88
N PHE A 50 -2.23 11.22 1.88
CA PHE A 50 -2.61 9.82 1.94
C PHE A 50 -1.37 8.93 2.08
N ASP A 51 -0.33 9.15 1.29
CA ASP A 51 0.92 8.41 1.41
C ASP A 51 1.53 8.52 2.82
N ASN A 52 1.57 9.74 3.39
CA ASN A 52 2.08 9.96 4.74
C ASN A 52 1.19 9.29 5.82
N THR A 53 -0.14 9.30 5.64
CA THR A 53 -1.06 8.67 6.59
C THR A 53 -0.89 7.16 6.60
N LEU A 54 -0.76 6.53 5.43
CA LEU A 54 -0.47 5.11 5.31
C LEU A 54 0.88 4.74 5.93
N GLY A 55 1.91 5.57 5.73
CA GLY A 55 3.22 5.37 6.32
C GLY A 55 3.20 5.42 7.86
N LYS A 56 2.38 6.30 8.45
CA LYS A 56 2.23 6.42 9.91
C LYS A 56 1.45 5.29 10.56
N SER A 57 0.51 4.68 9.84
CA SER A 57 -0.28 3.55 10.35
C SER A 57 0.55 2.28 10.47
N ASP A 58 1.62 2.18 9.70
CA ASP A 58 2.55 1.06 9.75
C ASP A 58 3.59 1.31 10.86
N LYS A 59 3.88 0.30 11.67
CA LYS A 59 4.92 0.37 12.72
C LYS A 59 6.35 0.47 12.14
N VAL A 60 6.47 0.55 10.85
CA VAL A 60 7.73 0.66 10.11
C VAL A 60 7.81 2.08 9.55
N GLU A 61 8.78 2.85 9.99
CA GLU A 61 9.08 4.20 9.49
C GLU A 61 9.62 4.11 8.06
N ASP A 62 8.71 4.05 7.10
CA ASP A 62 9.08 4.01 5.70
C ASP A 62 8.03 4.74 4.86
N ILE A 63 8.47 5.40 3.83
CA ILE A 63 7.59 6.23 3.00
C ILE A 63 6.75 5.34 2.10
N ARG A 64 5.44 5.64 2.03
CA ARG A 64 4.51 5.03 1.08
C ARG A 64 4.44 5.90 -0.18
N TYR A 65 4.15 5.26 -1.30
CA TYR A 65 4.02 5.90 -2.62
C TYR A 65 2.79 5.38 -3.37
N ASP A 66 1.74 5.03 -2.64
CA ASP A 66 0.52 4.44 -3.17
C ASP A 66 -0.29 5.43 -4.01
N TYR A 67 -0.12 6.73 -3.70
CA TYR A 67 -0.80 7.86 -4.37
C TYR A 67 0.19 8.77 -5.11
N PHE A 68 1.30 8.19 -5.59
CA PHE A 68 2.34 8.91 -6.29
C PHE A 68 2.29 8.62 -7.80
N ASN A 69 1.97 9.64 -8.59
CA ASN A 69 1.83 9.59 -10.04
C ASN A 69 0.72 8.64 -10.51
N LEU A 70 -0.48 8.79 -9.97
CA LEU A 70 -1.67 8.06 -10.38
C LEU A 70 -2.37 8.72 -11.57
N ASP A 71 -3.05 7.91 -12.39
CA ASP A 71 -4.04 8.35 -13.37
C ASP A 71 -5.43 8.58 -12.75
N ASP A 72 -6.37 9.12 -13.55
CA ASP A 72 -7.75 9.35 -13.15
C ASP A 72 -8.44 8.04 -12.72
N GLY A 73 -8.20 6.94 -13.43
CA GLY A 73 -8.82 5.64 -13.16
C GLY A 73 -8.40 5.03 -11.83
N HIS A 74 -7.22 5.38 -11.32
CA HIS A 74 -6.74 4.91 -10.03
C HIS A 74 -7.13 5.85 -8.89
N ILE A 75 -6.91 7.14 -9.03
CA ILE A 75 -7.20 8.09 -7.94
C ILE A 75 -8.69 8.15 -7.62
N PHE A 76 -9.58 8.08 -8.63
CA PHE A 76 -11.03 8.18 -8.43
C PHE A 76 -11.69 6.92 -7.86
N LYS A 77 -10.92 5.91 -7.47
CA LYS A 77 -11.44 4.78 -6.68
C LYS A 77 -11.82 5.20 -5.25
N ASP A 78 -11.12 6.19 -4.71
CA ASP A 78 -11.31 6.69 -3.34
C ASP A 78 -11.23 8.21 -3.18
N HIS A 79 -11.03 8.93 -4.30
CA HIS A 79 -11.12 10.39 -4.39
C HIS A 79 -12.19 10.78 -5.39
N GLU A 80 -12.90 11.87 -5.13
CA GLU A 80 -13.89 12.40 -6.07
C GLU A 80 -13.69 13.92 -6.22
N PRO A 81 -13.33 14.40 -7.42
CA PRO A 81 -13.13 15.83 -7.62
C PRO A 81 -14.44 16.59 -7.42
N LEU A 82 -14.39 17.69 -6.69
CA LEU A 82 -15.55 18.57 -6.48
C LEU A 82 -16.00 19.26 -7.79
N ILE A 83 -15.04 19.48 -8.67
CA ILE A 83 -15.27 20.08 -9.99
C ILE A 83 -14.59 19.16 -10.98
N ALA A 84 -15.29 18.81 -12.06
CA ALA A 84 -14.68 18.08 -13.17
C ALA A 84 -13.46 18.88 -13.66
N ALA A 85 -12.32 18.54 -13.14
CA ALA A 85 -11.12 19.35 -13.33
C ALA A 85 -10.32 18.82 -14.50
N ALA A 86 -9.92 19.73 -15.30
CA ALA A 86 -8.78 19.59 -16.16
C ALA A 86 -7.49 19.78 -15.31
N PRO A 87 -6.38 19.24 -15.70
CA PRO A 87 -6.23 18.33 -16.83
C PRO A 87 -6.54 16.87 -16.48
N HIS A 88 -6.94 16.08 -17.48
CA HIS A 88 -7.10 14.63 -17.32
C HIS A 88 -5.73 13.97 -17.18
N CYS A 89 -5.64 13.05 -16.23
CA CYS A 89 -4.47 12.22 -15.97
C CYS A 89 -4.71 10.83 -16.56
N THR A 90 -4.26 10.62 -17.79
CA THR A 90 -4.51 9.38 -18.55
C THR A 90 -3.32 8.43 -18.58
N ASP A 91 -2.15 8.91 -18.23
CA ASP A 91 -0.92 8.14 -18.20
C ASP A 91 -0.71 7.54 -16.81
N HIS A 92 -0.38 6.25 -16.78
CA HIS A 92 -0.10 5.51 -15.56
C HIS A 92 1.29 4.83 -15.58
N ASP A 93 2.13 5.14 -16.56
CA ASP A 93 3.42 4.46 -16.71
C ASP A 93 4.44 4.93 -15.67
N HIS A 94 4.32 6.17 -15.22
CA HIS A 94 5.14 6.73 -14.14
C HIS A 94 4.63 6.47 -12.73
N PHE A 95 3.65 5.57 -12.56
CA PHE A 95 3.27 5.10 -11.24
C PHE A 95 4.46 4.48 -10.51
N TYR A 96 4.73 4.93 -9.30
CA TYR A 96 5.95 4.59 -8.55
C TYR A 96 6.30 3.10 -8.58
N TYR A 97 5.35 2.22 -8.25
CA TYR A 97 5.62 0.79 -8.18
C TYR A 97 5.88 0.15 -9.55
N LYS A 98 5.38 0.72 -10.64
CA LYS A 98 5.74 0.28 -12.00
C LYS A 98 7.18 0.67 -12.33
N GLU A 99 7.57 1.91 -12.11
CA GLU A 99 8.94 2.38 -12.35
C GLU A 99 9.98 1.61 -11.52
N LYS A 100 9.65 1.30 -10.27
CA LYS A 100 10.53 0.53 -9.38
C LYS A 100 10.48 -0.97 -9.61
N LYS A 101 9.73 -1.47 -10.62
CA LYS A 101 9.54 -2.90 -10.91
C LYS A 101 9.00 -3.68 -9.70
N LEU A 102 8.13 -3.02 -8.94
CA LEU A 102 7.41 -3.56 -7.78
C LEU A 102 5.91 -3.71 -8.08
N SER A 103 5.53 -3.82 -9.34
CA SER A 103 4.16 -4.04 -9.79
C SER A 103 4.08 -5.41 -10.45
N PHE A 104 3.32 -6.34 -9.86
CA PHE A 104 3.30 -7.75 -10.26
C PHE A 104 1.98 -8.15 -10.91
N THR A 105 2.08 -9.04 -11.89
CA THR A 105 0.94 -9.67 -12.58
C THR A 105 0.85 -11.16 -12.30
N LYS A 106 1.90 -11.76 -11.71
CA LYS A 106 1.98 -13.21 -11.46
C LYS A 106 2.21 -13.45 -9.98
N THR A 107 1.51 -14.41 -9.43
CA THR A 107 1.60 -14.79 -8.03
C THR A 107 2.98 -15.37 -7.68
N GLU A 108 3.64 -16.02 -8.65
CA GLU A 108 5.00 -16.53 -8.48
C GLU A 108 6.04 -15.43 -8.21
N ASP A 109 5.85 -14.24 -8.83
CA ASP A 109 6.75 -13.10 -8.59
C ASP A 109 6.56 -12.54 -7.18
N VAL A 110 5.30 -12.51 -6.70
CA VAL A 110 4.98 -12.13 -5.31
C VAL A 110 5.67 -13.08 -4.35
N TYR A 111 5.54 -14.40 -4.56
CA TYR A 111 6.19 -15.41 -3.72
C TYR A 111 7.72 -15.24 -3.68
N LYS A 112 8.37 -15.14 -4.86
CA LYS A 112 9.83 -14.96 -4.96
C LYS A 112 10.31 -13.71 -4.22
N ARG A 113 9.60 -12.60 -4.37
CA ARG A 113 9.94 -11.33 -3.70
C ARG A 113 9.70 -11.40 -2.20
N SER A 114 8.61 -12.04 -1.78
CA SER A 114 8.29 -12.28 -0.37
C SER A 114 9.37 -13.14 0.31
N LEU A 115 9.83 -14.20 -0.36
CA LEU A 115 10.91 -15.04 0.13
C LEU A 115 12.24 -14.27 0.28
N GLN A 116 12.57 -13.39 -0.66
CA GLN A 116 13.74 -12.52 -0.57
C GLN A 116 13.61 -11.52 0.59
N ALA A 117 12.42 -10.96 0.81
CA ALA A 117 12.13 -10.05 1.91
C ALA A 117 12.28 -10.76 3.26
N ALA A 118 11.69 -11.94 3.42
CA ALA A 118 11.83 -12.80 4.61
C ALA A 118 13.29 -13.13 4.92
N LYS A 119 14.06 -13.55 3.91
CA LYS A 119 15.49 -13.87 4.06
C LYS A 119 16.32 -12.67 4.49
N LYS A 120 16.03 -11.47 3.96
CA LYS A 120 16.83 -10.26 4.21
C LYS A 120 16.34 -9.44 5.41
N GLY A 121 15.21 -9.78 6.02
CA GLY A 121 14.57 -8.98 7.07
C GLY A 121 14.13 -7.58 6.57
N LYS A 122 13.76 -7.47 5.29
CA LYS A 122 13.37 -6.19 4.68
C LYS A 122 11.87 -6.12 4.44
N THR A 123 11.32 -4.92 4.55
CA THR A 123 9.96 -4.62 4.13
C THR A 123 9.85 -4.74 2.60
N LEU A 124 8.75 -5.31 2.12
CA LEU A 124 8.37 -5.32 0.71
C LEU A 124 7.05 -4.60 0.55
N THR A 125 7.00 -3.59 -0.30
CA THR A 125 5.76 -2.96 -0.74
C THR A 125 5.62 -3.18 -2.24
N PHE A 126 4.45 -3.64 -2.69
CA PHE A 126 4.21 -3.90 -4.09
C PHE A 126 2.76 -3.62 -4.50
N HIS A 127 2.56 -3.29 -5.77
CA HIS A 127 1.28 -3.15 -6.41
C HIS A 127 0.90 -4.44 -7.14
N TRP A 128 -0.35 -4.88 -6.96
CA TRP A 128 -0.92 -6.00 -7.71
C TRP A 128 -1.68 -5.49 -8.94
N ARG A 129 -1.35 -6.00 -10.12
CA ARG A 129 -2.03 -5.71 -11.39
C ARG A 129 -2.33 -6.95 -12.24
N GLY A 130 -2.34 -8.12 -11.63
CA GLY A 130 -2.69 -9.40 -12.27
C GLY A 130 -4.21 -9.60 -12.44
N GLY A 131 -4.99 -8.53 -12.36
CA GLY A 131 -6.43 -8.50 -12.39
C GLY A 131 -6.99 -7.74 -11.19
N TYR A 132 -8.31 -7.75 -11.03
CA TYR A 132 -8.95 -7.16 -9.85
C TYR A 132 -8.49 -7.87 -8.58
N LEU A 133 -8.21 -7.10 -7.53
CA LEU A 133 -7.88 -7.65 -6.22
C LEU A 133 -9.18 -8.12 -5.54
N THR A 134 -9.65 -9.31 -5.88
CA THR A 134 -10.78 -9.95 -5.20
C THR A 134 -10.33 -10.58 -3.89
N ARG A 135 -11.29 -11.04 -3.06
CA ARG A 135 -10.96 -11.76 -1.83
C ARG A 135 -10.21 -13.06 -2.09
N GLU A 136 -10.56 -13.77 -3.17
CA GLU A 136 -9.92 -15.01 -3.59
C GLU A 136 -8.46 -14.76 -3.97
N VAL A 137 -8.21 -13.75 -4.84
CA VAL A 137 -6.86 -13.34 -5.23
C VAL A 137 -6.04 -12.90 -4.01
N LEU A 138 -6.65 -12.10 -3.13
CA LEU A 138 -5.97 -11.69 -1.90
C LEU A 138 -5.60 -12.89 -1.03
N ASN A 139 -6.50 -13.84 -0.82
CA ASN A 139 -6.24 -15.04 -0.03
C ASN A 139 -5.10 -15.88 -0.64
N GLU A 140 -5.03 -16.00 -1.97
CA GLU A 140 -3.92 -16.65 -2.66
C GLU A 140 -2.60 -15.91 -2.38
N LEU A 141 -2.57 -14.59 -2.56
CA LEU A 141 -1.38 -13.77 -2.29
C LEU A 141 -0.93 -13.89 -0.83
N LEU A 142 -1.87 -13.81 0.12
CA LEU A 142 -1.57 -13.96 1.55
C LEU A 142 -1.05 -15.36 1.89
N GLY A 143 -1.58 -16.40 1.25
CA GLY A 143 -1.08 -17.77 1.38
C GLY A 143 0.38 -17.90 0.94
N LEU A 144 0.74 -17.32 -0.20
CA LEU A 144 2.11 -17.32 -0.71
C LEU A 144 3.07 -16.50 0.15
N ILE A 145 2.62 -15.34 0.64
CA ILE A 145 3.39 -14.50 1.57
C ILE A 145 3.65 -15.26 2.88
N ARG A 146 2.64 -15.93 3.43
CA ARG A 146 2.78 -16.76 4.63
C ARG A 146 3.77 -17.89 4.42
N LYS A 147 3.62 -18.66 3.33
CA LYS A 147 4.52 -19.74 2.96
C LYS A 147 5.99 -19.27 2.89
N ALA A 148 6.21 -18.09 2.29
CA ALA A 148 7.55 -17.52 2.21
C ALA A 148 8.14 -17.17 3.59
N GLY A 149 7.30 -16.78 4.55
CA GLY A 149 7.69 -16.58 5.95
C GLY A 149 8.03 -17.90 6.65
N GLU A 150 7.15 -18.88 6.55
CA GLU A 150 7.31 -20.21 7.16
C GLU A 150 8.63 -20.89 6.74
N GLU A 151 9.01 -20.76 5.45
CA GLU A 151 10.31 -21.26 4.95
C GLU A 151 11.53 -20.59 5.62
N LYS A 152 11.35 -19.51 6.32
CA LYS A 152 12.39 -18.74 7.02
C LYS A 152 12.13 -18.65 8.53
N ASN A 153 11.21 -19.44 9.06
CA ASN A 153 10.78 -19.42 10.46
C ASN A 153 10.34 -18.01 10.91
N LYS A 154 9.57 -17.34 10.05
CA LYS A 154 9.08 -15.97 10.29
C LYS A 154 7.58 -15.86 10.08
N THR A 155 6.96 -14.94 10.81
CA THR A 155 5.56 -14.57 10.66
C THR A 155 5.43 -13.31 9.81
N ALA A 156 4.56 -13.36 8.81
CA ALA A 156 4.30 -12.22 7.95
C ALA A 156 3.26 -11.27 8.58
N VAL A 157 3.55 -9.98 8.57
CA VAL A 157 2.58 -8.91 8.85
C VAL A 157 2.31 -8.18 7.55
N VAL A 158 1.03 -8.01 7.18
CA VAL A 158 0.63 -7.43 5.90
C VAL A 158 -0.36 -6.29 6.11
N ASN A 159 -0.09 -5.14 5.53
CA ASN A 159 -0.97 -3.99 5.44
C ASN A 159 -1.44 -3.82 3.99
N ILE A 160 -2.72 -3.52 3.78
CA ILE A 160 -3.33 -3.49 2.46
C ILE A 160 -3.98 -2.13 2.23
N ASN A 161 -3.58 -1.48 1.15
CA ASN A 161 -4.33 -0.39 0.54
C ASN A 161 -5.22 -0.99 -0.56
N TRP A 162 -6.46 -1.29 -0.20
CA TRP A 162 -7.39 -1.98 -1.08
C TRP A 162 -7.71 -1.21 -2.37
N PRO A 163 -8.08 0.08 -2.32
CA PRO A 163 -8.41 0.85 -3.53
C PRO A 163 -7.28 0.84 -4.56
N GLN A 164 -6.05 0.96 -4.10
CA GLN A 164 -4.88 1.02 -4.97
C GLN A 164 -4.24 -0.35 -5.24
N ALA A 165 -4.80 -1.45 -4.67
CA ALA A 165 -4.25 -2.79 -4.76
C ALA A 165 -2.76 -2.87 -4.39
N VAL A 166 -2.35 -2.12 -3.36
CA VAL A 166 -0.98 -2.10 -2.86
C VAL A 166 -0.90 -2.84 -1.54
N LEU A 167 0.02 -3.81 -1.47
CA LEU A 167 0.30 -4.60 -0.29
C LEU A 167 1.69 -4.23 0.23
N ARG A 168 1.78 -4.01 1.54
CA ARG A 168 3.03 -3.84 2.26
C ARG A 168 3.17 -4.94 3.28
N LEU A 169 4.31 -5.61 3.29
CA LEU A 169 4.59 -6.70 4.21
C LEU A 169 5.99 -6.58 4.81
N TYR A 170 6.11 -7.08 6.03
CA TYR A 170 7.38 -7.33 6.70
C TYR A 170 7.26 -8.63 7.51
N TYR A 171 8.40 -9.16 7.92
CA TYR A 171 8.48 -10.42 8.64
C TYR A 171 9.06 -10.20 10.03
N THR A 172 8.42 -10.78 11.03
CA THR A 172 8.89 -10.86 12.41
C THR A 172 9.35 -12.28 12.71
N GLU A 173 10.18 -12.47 13.73
CA GLU A 173 10.50 -13.81 14.20
C GLU A 173 9.22 -14.54 14.63
N ALA A 174 9.11 -15.82 14.30
CA ALA A 174 7.99 -16.62 14.76
C ALA A 174 8.01 -16.66 16.29
N GLN A 175 6.94 -16.21 16.93
CA GLN A 175 6.79 -16.43 18.36
C GLN A 175 6.69 -17.95 18.56
N MET A 176 7.65 -18.55 19.28
CA MET A 176 7.46 -19.87 19.83
C MET A 176 6.22 -19.77 20.73
N GLN A 177 5.12 -20.39 20.34
CA GLN A 177 4.09 -20.74 21.29
C GLN A 177 4.78 -21.75 22.23
N GLU A 178 5.13 -21.30 23.42
CA GLU A 178 5.34 -22.21 24.53
C GLU A 178 4.05 -23.03 24.63
N CYS A 179 4.12 -24.30 24.22
CA CYS A 179 3.16 -25.29 24.63
C CYS A 179 3.30 -25.35 26.16
N ILE A 180 2.39 -24.66 26.87
CA ILE A 180 2.13 -24.97 28.25
C ILE A 180 1.53 -26.38 28.21
N THR A 181 2.36 -27.38 28.36
CA THR A 181 1.91 -28.72 28.72
C THR A 181 1.26 -28.58 30.07
N MET A 182 -0.05 -28.80 30.12
CA MET A 182 -0.78 -29.02 31.36
C MET A 182 -0.39 -30.39 31.92
N GLU A 183 0.81 -30.51 32.41
CA GLU A 183 1.23 -31.55 33.35
C GLU A 183 1.70 -30.80 34.59
N ASP A 184 0.85 -30.86 35.63
CA ASP A 184 1.11 -30.70 37.05
C ASP A 184 -0.05 -29.96 37.77
N ALA A 185 -1.24 -30.54 37.66
CA ALA A 185 -2.32 -30.20 38.58
C ALA A 185 -3.00 -31.49 39.07
N ASN A 186 -2.20 -32.42 39.58
CA ASN A 186 -2.79 -33.54 40.29
C ASN A 186 -1.81 -34.18 41.32
N GLU A 187 -1.39 -33.39 42.32
CA GLU A 187 -0.89 -33.90 43.58
C GLU A 187 -1.24 -32.89 44.70
N GLY A 188 -2.22 -33.20 45.50
CA GLY A 188 -2.48 -32.41 46.73
C GLY A 188 -3.87 -32.57 47.32
N GLU A 189 -4.46 -33.74 47.28
CA GLU A 189 -5.49 -34.12 48.27
C GLU A 189 -5.12 -35.44 48.90
N LYS A 190 -4.39 -35.38 49.99
CA LYS A 190 -4.37 -36.34 51.07
C LYS A 190 -3.76 -35.67 52.29
N GLU A 191 -4.60 -35.33 53.27
CA GLU A 191 -4.62 -35.51 54.73
C GLU A 191 -5.42 -34.40 55.37
#